data_8ec289627d56bf294e77c1ec12394e73
#
_entry.id   8ec289627d56bf294e77c1ec12394e73
#
_cell.length_a   1.000
_cell.length_b   1.000
_cell.length_c   1.000
_cell.angle_alpha   90.00
_cell.angle_beta   90.00
_cell.angle_gamma   90.00
#
_symmetry.space_group_name_H-M   'P 1'
#
loop_
_entity.id
_entity.type
_entity.pdbx_description
1 polymer ?
#
loop_
_entity_poly.entity_id
_entity_poly.type
_entity_poly.pdbx_seq_one_letter_code
_entity_poly.pdbx_strand_id
1 'polypeptide(L)'
;MNNIEESIKTLKDWVSGSSNIVFFGGAGVSTESGIPDFRSTDGLYHQKYDYPPETILSHSFFRTKPEEFYKFYRDKMICTDAEPNITHIKLAELEQKGKLKAVITQNIDGLHQKAGSKTVYELHGSVLRNYCMKCNKFYDINAITSSKGIPLCGCGGTIKPDVVLYEEGLDNNIIKASINAINAADILIVGGTSLAVYPAAGLLQYYNGNRLVLINKSATPLDNQADLLIQCPLGEVFSQL
;
A
#
# COMPACT_ATOMS: atom_id res chain seq x y z
N MET A 1 -23.45 -2.97 20.22
CA MET A 1 -22.38 -3.73 19.56
C MET A 1 -22.93 -4.12 18.21
N ASN A 2 -22.54 -3.45 17.13
CA ASN A 2 -22.86 -3.97 15.80
C ASN A 2 -22.20 -5.32 15.69
N ASN A 3 -22.97 -6.35 15.44
CA ASN A 3 -22.48 -7.70 15.29
C ASN A 3 -21.58 -7.70 14.05
N ILE A 4 -20.29 -7.96 14.19
CA ILE A 4 -19.31 -8.00 13.06
C ILE A 4 -19.84 -8.94 11.97
N GLU A 5 -20.47 -10.04 12.33
CA GLU A 5 -21.09 -10.99 11.38
C GLU A 5 -22.17 -10.33 10.52
N GLU A 6 -23.01 -9.46 11.10
CA GLU A 6 -24.03 -8.71 10.35
C GLU A 6 -23.40 -7.70 9.40
N SER A 7 -22.35 -7.02 9.84
CA SER A 7 -21.58 -6.09 8.99
C SER A 7 -20.90 -6.81 7.82
N ILE A 8 -20.32 -7.99 8.07
CA ILE A 8 -19.73 -8.82 6.99
C ILE A 8 -20.82 -9.32 6.02
N LYS A 9 -21.97 -9.71 6.53
CA LYS A 9 -23.11 -10.10 5.69
C LYS A 9 -23.57 -8.95 4.79
N THR A 10 -23.69 -7.74 5.36
CA THR A 10 -24.03 -6.53 4.59
C THR A 10 -22.98 -6.26 3.50
N LEU A 11 -21.68 -6.38 3.83
CA LEU A 11 -20.62 -6.23 2.83
C LEU A 11 -20.74 -7.27 1.70
N LYS A 12 -21.02 -8.54 2.02
CA LYS A 12 -21.24 -9.60 1.02
C LYS A 12 -22.38 -9.25 0.06
N ASP A 13 -23.50 -8.78 0.61
CA ASP A 13 -24.66 -8.39 -0.18
C ASP A 13 -24.31 -7.23 -1.12
N TRP A 14 -23.59 -6.22 -0.63
CA TRP A 14 -23.12 -5.10 -1.44
C TRP A 14 -22.16 -5.56 -2.54
N VAL A 15 -21.15 -6.36 -2.21
CA VAL A 15 -20.17 -6.90 -3.16
C VAL A 15 -20.86 -7.78 -4.21
N SER A 16 -21.86 -8.58 -3.81
CA SER A 16 -22.59 -9.42 -4.76
C SER A 16 -23.35 -8.62 -5.81
N GLY A 17 -23.94 -7.49 -5.40
CA GLY A 17 -24.74 -6.62 -6.25
C GLY A 17 -23.95 -5.54 -7.02
N SER A 18 -22.63 -5.41 -6.78
CA SER A 18 -21.80 -4.40 -7.44
C SER A 18 -20.95 -4.99 -8.57
N SER A 19 -20.61 -4.12 -9.52
CA SER A 19 -19.66 -4.41 -10.60
C SER A 19 -18.58 -3.33 -10.74
N ASN A 20 -18.52 -2.38 -9.80
CA ASN A 20 -17.52 -1.30 -9.82
C ASN A 20 -16.99 -1.00 -8.40
N ILE A 21 -16.26 -1.97 -7.86
CA ILE A 21 -15.62 -1.88 -6.55
C ILE A 21 -14.21 -1.36 -6.72
N VAL A 22 -13.79 -0.46 -5.83
CA VAL A 22 -12.39 -0.03 -5.69
C VAL A 22 -11.92 -0.34 -4.29
N PHE A 23 -10.72 -0.88 -4.17
CA PHE A 23 -10.06 -1.12 -2.89
C PHE A 23 -8.94 -0.09 -2.69
N PHE A 24 -8.90 0.53 -1.51
CA PHE A 24 -7.82 1.42 -1.09
C PHE A 24 -7.13 0.85 0.15
N GLY A 25 -5.85 0.51 0.04
CA GLY A 25 -5.11 -0.21 1.08
C GLY A 25 -3.84 0.48 1.54
N GLY A 26 -3.43 0.15 2.77
CA GLY A 26 -2.15 0.55 3.36
C GLY A 26 -1.40 -0.63 3.99
N ALA A 27 -0.39 -0.35 4.81
CA ALA A 27 0.54 -1.36 5.35
C ALA A 27 -0.15 -2.49 6.14
N GLY A 28 -1.28 -2.22 6.77
CA GLY A 28 -2.06 -3.22 7.49
C GLY A 28 -2.63 -4.35 6.60
N VAL A 29 -2.66 -4.16 5.26
CA VAL A 29 -3.03 -5.24 4.33
C VAL A 29 -1.98 -6.35 4.32
N SER A 30 -0.69 -5.99 4.48
CA SER A 30 0.44 -6.92 4.38
C SER A 30 0.93 -7.46 5.72
N THR A 31 0.33 -7.05 6.86
CA THR A 31 0.71 -7.57 8.19
C THR A 31 0.48 -9.07 8.32
N GLU A 32 -0.60 -9.60 7.71
CA GLU A 32 -0.88 -11.04 7.68
C GLU A 32 0.01 -11.81 6.67
N SER A 33 0.85 -11.10 5.92
CA SER A 33 1.93 -11.64 5.09
C SER A 33 3.30 -11.59 5.78
N GLY A 34 3.34 -11.16 7.06
CA GLY A 34 4.57 -11.05 7.83
C GLY A 34 5.35 -9.74 7.62
N ILE A 35 4.81 -8.79 6.86
CA ILE A 35 5.41 -7.45 6.70
C ILE A 35 4.88 -6.54 7.79
N PRO A 36 5.74 -6.03 8.70
CA PRO A 36 5.28 -5.11 9.76
C PRO A 36 4.78 -3.79 9.15
N ASP A 37 3.72 -3.24 9.73
CA ASP A 37 3.32 -1.89 9.40
C ASP A 37 4.23 -0.84 10.08
N PHE A 38 3.95 0.45 9.86
CA PHE A 38 4.78 1.53 10.38
C PHE A 38 4.41 1.93 11.81
N ARG A 39 3.13 1.84 12.22
CA ARG A 39 2.58 2.54 13.38
C ARG A 39 2.01 1.65 14.48
N SER A 40 1.77 0.37 14.21
CA SER A 40 1.32 -0.56 15.26
C SER A 40 2.39 -0.72 16.34
N THR A 41 2.04 -1.35 17.45
CA THR A 41 2.94 -1.58 18.59
C THR A 41 4.25 -2.26 18.18
N ASP A 42 4.19 -3.16 17.19
CA ASP A 42 5.34 -3.88 16.63
C ASP A 42 5.86 -3.23 15.34
N GLY A 43 5.31 -2.08 14.96
CA GLY A 43 5.62 -1.36 13.73
C GLY A 43 7.01 -0.74 13.71
N LEU A 44 7.45 -0.32 12.51
CA LEU A 44 8.79 0.23 12.31
C LEU A 44 9.08 1.46 13.19
N TYR A 45 8.08 2.29 13.49
CA TYR A 45 8.28 3.51 14.29
C TYR A 45 8.53 3.24 15.77
N HIS A 46 8.23 2.05 16.27
CA HIS A 46 8.50 1.66 17.65
C HIS A 46 9.84 0.93 17.84
N GLN A 47 10.57 0.65 16.75
CA GLN A 47 11.91 0.05 16.81
C GLN A 47 12.97 1.12 17.08
N LYS A 48 14.07 0.74 17.74
CA LYS A 48 15.17 1.66 18.06
C LYS A 48 16.13 1.79 16.87
N TYR A 49 16.24 2.99 16.34
CA TYR A 49 17.18 3.38 15.29
C TYR A 49 17.92 4.65 15.72
N ASP A 50 19.07 4.95 15.09
CA ASP A 50 19.83 6.18 15.32
C ASP A 50 19.05 7.42 14.86
N TYR A 51 18.15 7.27 13.90
CA TYR A 51 17.24 8.28 13.37
C TYR A 51 15.83 7.69 13.23
N PRO A 52 14.77 8.52 13.37
CA PRO A 52 13.42 8.09 13.08
C PRO A 52 13.28 7.53 11.64
N PRO A 53 12.49 6.46 11.42
CA PRO A 53 12.29 5.89 10.08
C PRO A 53 11.86 6.91 9.03
N GLU A 54 11.01 7.89 9.37
CA GLU A 54 10.60 8.96 8.46
C GLU A 54 11.78 9.82 8.03
N THR A 55 12.74 10.06 8.93
CA THR A 55 13.97 10.79 8.60
C THR A 55 14.82 9.96 7.65
N ILE A 56 15.05 8.67 7.95
CA ILE A 56 15.88 7.80 7.10
C ILE A 56 15.26 7.67 5.71
N LEU A 57 13.93 7.55 5.62
CA LEU A 57 13.20 7.40 4.37
C LEU A 57 12.84 8.74 3.70
N SER A 58 13.57 9.83 4.03
CA SER A 58 13.40 11.14 3.39
C SER A 58 14.35 11.32 2.20
N HIS A 59 13.95 12.17 1.24
CA HIS A 59 14.81 12.57 0.12
C HIS A 59 16.11 13.21 0.59
N SER A 60 16.03 14.10 1.57
CA SER A 60 17.19 14.79 2.15
C SER A 60 18.20 13.82 2.77
N PHE A 61 17.71 12.81 3.51
CA PHE A 61 18.58 11.79 4.10
C PHE A 61 19.22 10.90 3.04
N PHE A 62 18.43 10.46 2.06
CA PHE A 62 18.93 9.70 0.92
C PHE A 62 20.07 10.43 0.18
N ARG A 63 19.98 11.76 0.05
CA ARG A 63 20.99 12.59 -0.62
C ARG A 63 22.25 12.80 0.21
N THR A 64 22.10 12.95 1.53
CA THR A 64 23.22 13.32 2.43
C THR A 64 23.88 12.12 3.08
N LYS A 65 23.13 11.02 3.32
CA LYS A 65 23.59 9.79 3.98
C LYS A 65 23.17 8.53 3.24
N PRO A 66 23.54 8.38 1.96
CA PRO A 66 23.05 7.27 1.13
C PRO A 66 23.47 5.89 1.65
N GLU A 67 24.64 5.73 2.26
CA GLU A 67 25.08 4.43 2.82
C GLU A 67 24.18 3.97 3.96
N GLU A 68 23.82 4.88 4.88
CA GLU A 68 22.91 4.60 5.99
C GLU A 68 21.49 4.32 5.49
N PHE A 69 21.04 5.09 4.48
CA PHE A 69 19.75 4.86 3.80
C PHE A 69 19.69 3.44 3.21
N TYR A 70 20.67 3.02 2.41
CA TYR A 70 20.65 1.69 1.78
C TYR A 70 20.80 0.55 2.78
N LYS A 71 21.53 0.76 3.88
CA LYS A 71 21.61 -0.21 4.97
C LYS A 71 20.22 -0.45 5.58
N PHE A 72 19.53 0.63 5.96
CA PHE A 72 18.18 0.56 6.50
C PHE A 72 17.18 -0.01 5.48
N TYR A 73 17.26 0.48 4.24
CA TYR A 73 16.35 0.09 3.17
C TYR A 73 16.39 -1.41 2.89
N ARG A 74 17.59 -2.00 2.81
CA ARG A 74 17.77 -3.44 2.65
C ARG A 74 17.27 -4.25 3.84
N ASP A 75 17.50 -3.75 5.05
CA ASP A 75 17.15 -4.46 6.28
C ASP A 75 15.65 -4.43 6.56
N LYS A 76 14.97 -3.31 6.25
CA LYS A 76 13.61 -3.06 6.72
C LYS A 76 12.55 -2.90 5.63
N MET A 77 12.93 -2.46 4.42
CA MET A 77 11.96 -2.14 3.38
C MET A 77 11.79 -3.26 2.35
N ILE A 78 12.73 -4.19 2.30
CA ILE A 78 12.72 -5.30 1.34
C ILE A 78 12.34 -6.60 2.03
N CYS A 79 11.16 -7.13 1.67
CA CYS A 79 10.62 -8.38 2.19
C CYS A 79 10.31 -9.33 1.02
N THR A 80 11.36 -9.86 0.36
CA THR A 80 11.21 -10.68 -0.85
C THR A 80 10.52 -12.02 -0.62
N ASP A 81 10.60 -12.55 0.61
CA ASP A 81 10.07 -13.87 0.97
C ASP A 81 8.60 -13.83 1.39
N ALA A 82 8.01 -12.62 1.45
CA ALA A 82 6.61 -12.47 1.79
C ALA A 82 5.71 -13.03 0.68
N GLU A 83 4.65 -13.71 1.11
CA GLU A 83 3.62 -14.27 0.21
C GLU A 83 2.30 -13.51 0.36
N PRO A 84 1.49 -13.40 -0.72
CA PRO A 84 0.17 -12.83 -0.62
C PRO A 84 -0.69 -13.56 0.41
N ASN A 85 -1.37 -12.82 1.27
CA ASN A 85 -2.36 -13.37 2.19
C ASN A 85 -3.76 -13.43 1.55
N ILE A 86 -4.74 -13.90 2.31
CA ILE A 86 -6.11 -14.10 1.84
C ILE A 86 -6.74 -12.81 1.30
N THR A 87 -6.41 -11.63 1.86
CA THR A 87 -6.92 -10.34 1.38
C THR A 87 -6.46 -10.06 -0.04
N HIS A 88 -5.16 -10.23 -0.33
CA HIS A 88 -4.61 -10.06 -1.67
C HIS A 88 -5.25 -11.02 -2.68
N ILE A 89 -5.39 -12.31 -2.29
CA ILE A 89 -5.97 -13.36 -3.14
C ILE A 89 -7.42 -13.03 -3.49
N LYS A 90 -8.22 -12.63 -2.49
CA LYS A 90 -9.64 -12.32 -2.69
C LYS A 90 -9.85 -11.06 -3.54
N LEU A 91 -8.99 -10.06 -3.40
CA LEU A 91 -9.03 -8.89 -4.28
C LEU A 91 -8.75 -9.27 -5.73
N ALA A 92 -7.76 -10.13 -5.97
CA ALA A 92 -7.47 -10.63 -7.32
C ALA A 92 -8.64 -11.48 -7.88
N GLU A 93 -9.28 -12.32 -7.05
CA GLU A 93 -10.48 -13.07 -7.45
C GLU A 93 -11.66 -12.15 -7.81
N LEU A 94 -11.88 -11.07 -7.03
CA LEU A 94 -12.94 -10.10 -7.33
C LEU A 94 -12.66 -9.35 -8.65
N GLU A 95 -11.40 -9.04 -8.95
CA GLU A 95 -11.00 -8.45 -10.22
C GLU A 95 -11.25 -9.42 -11.39
N GLN A 96 -10.86 -10.70 -11.26
CA GLN A 96 -11.11 -11.74 -12.25
C GLN A 96 -12.61 -11.94 -12.52
N LYS A 97 -13.46 -11.82 -11.49
CA LYS A 97 -14.92 -11.84 -11.62
C LYS A 97 -15.50 -10.54 -12.20
N GLY A 98 -14.67 -9.56 -12.55
CA GLY A 98 -15.08 -8.28 -13.12
C GLY A 98 -15.76 -7.32 -12.13
N LYS A 99 -15.72 -7.59 -10.83
CA LYS A 99 -16.31 -6.80 -9.75
C LYS A 99 -15.40 -5.70 -9.27
N LEU A 100 -14.13 -6.02 -8.96
CA LEU A 100 -13.12 -5.05 -8.58
C LEU A 100 -12.50 -4.42 -9.82
N LYS A 101 -12.42 -3.10 -9.85
CA LYS A 101 -11.88 -2.34 -10.99
C LYS A 101 -10.46 -1.86 -10.77
N ALA A 102 -10.09 -1.60 -9.52
CA ALA A 102 -8.73 -1.20 -9.19
C ALA A 102 -8.41 -1.51 -7.71
N VAL A 103 -7.16 -1.81 -7.47
CA VAL A 103 -6.51 -1.71 -6.16
C VAL A 103 -5.67 -0.44 -6.15
N ILE A 104 -5.92 0.45 -5.19
CA ILE A 104 -5.09 1.62 -4.91
C ILE A 104 -4.33 1.30 -3.64
N THR A 105 -3.02 1.26 -3.70
CA THR A 105 -2.22 0.84 -2.56
C THR A 105 -1.14 1.85 -2.20
N GLN A 106 -0.94 2.03 -0.90
CA GLN A 106 0.20 2.74 -0.33
C GLN A 106 1.42 1.83 -0.16
N ASN A 107 1.22 0.51 -0.30
CA ASN A 107 2.29 -0.48 -0.13
C ASN A 107 3.21 -0.52 -1.35
N ILE A 108 4.46 -0.86 -1.08
CA ILE A 108 5.54 -0.94 -2.07
C ILE A 108 6.03 -2.38 -2.30
N ASP A 109 5.37 -3.37 -1.67
CA ASP A 109 5.79 -4.77 -1.58
C ASP A 109 5.51 -5.60 -2.84
N GLY A 110 4.57 -5.18 -3.70
CA GLY A 110 4.18 -5.90 -4.92
C GLY A 110 3.27 -7.11 -4.68
N LEU A 111 2.75 -7.32 -3.46
CA LEU A 111 1.96 -8.51 -3.13
C LEU A 111 0.62 -8.57 -3.85
N HIS A 112 -0.01 -7.44 -4.18
CA HIS A 112 -1.23 -7.42 -4.99
C HIS A 112 -0.99 -8.00 -6.39
N GLN A 113 0.09 -7.60 -7.05
CA GLN A 113 0.47 -8.13 -8.36
C GLN A 113 0.88 -9.60 -8.26
N LYS A 114 1.61 -9.99 -7.21
CA LYS A 114 1.99 -11.38 -6.93
C LYS A 114 0.77 -12.27 -6.71
N ALA A 115 -0.31 -11.75 -6.12
CA ALA A 115 -1.61 -12.44 -5.97
C ALA A 115 -2.40 -12.56 -7.27
N GLY A 116 -2.04 -11.81 -8.32
CA GLY A 116 -2.69 -11.85 -9.63
C GLY A 116 -3.53 -10.63 -9.99
N SER A 117 -3.62 -9.61 -9.13
CA SER A 117 -4.26 -8.33 -9.47
C SER A 117 -3.55 -7.65 -10.63
N LYS A 118 -4.31 -7.11 -11.59
CA LYS A 118 -3.80 -6.49 -12.82
C LYS A 118 -3.84 -4.98 -12.76
N THR A 119 -4.91 -4.42 -12.20
CA THR A 119 -5.11 -2.97 -12.10
C THR A 119 -4.72 -2.52 -10.70
N VAL A 120 -3.43 -2.25 -10.49
CA VAL A 120 -2.87 -1.82 -9.21
C VAL A 120 -2.22 -0.44 -9.37
N TYR A 121 -2.73 0.55 -8.64
CA TYR A 121 -2.17 1.89 -8.57
C TYR A 121 -1.31 2.02 -7.30
N GLU A 122 0.01 1.94 -7.48
CA GLU A 122 1.00 2.01 -6.41
C GLU A 122 1.35 3.47 -6.12
N LEU A 123 0.65 4.09 -5.16
CA LEU A 123 0.82 5.52 -4.82
C LEU A 123 2.24 5.87 -4.40
N HIS A 124 2.93 4.94 -3.76
CA HIS A 124 4.29 5.15 -3.24
C HIS A 124 5.35 4.36 -4.03
N GLY A 125 5.02 3.86 -5.23
CA GLY A 125 5.94 3.11 -6.06
C GLY A 125 6.14 1.66 -5.61
N SER A 126 7.32 1.07 -5.91
CA SER A 126 7.59 -0.35 -5.61
C SER A 126 9.06 -0.61 -5.35
N VAL A 127 9.36 -1.50 -4.40
CA VAL A 127 10.72 -2.01 -4.14
C VAL A 127 11.26 -2.84 -5.30
N LEU A 128 10.36 -3.38 -6.15
CA LEU A 128 10.72 -4.26 -7.25
C LEU A 128 11.31 -3.52 -8.46
N ARG A 129 11.11 -2.20 -8.54
CA ARG A 129 11.61 -1.34 -9.62
C ARG A 129 12.65 -0.38 -9.07
N ASN A 130 13.74 -0.22 -9.81
CA ASN A 130 14.83 0.67 -9.44
C ASN A 130 15.40 1.32 -10.68
N TYR A 131 15.82 2.57 -10.59
CA TYR A 131 16.33 3.31 -11.75
C TYR A 131 17.63 4.04 -11.46
N CYS A 132 18.53 4.06 -12.45
CA CYS A 132 19.73 4.87 -12.37
C CYS A 132 19.38 6.37 -12.42
N MET A 133 19.79 7.14 -11.44
CA MET A 133 19.55 8.58 -11.38
C MET A 133 20.23 9.39 -12.49
N LYS A 134 21.24 8.81 -13.19
CA LYS A 134 21.99 9.48 -14.26
C LYS A 134 21.49 9.15 -15.65
N CYS A 135 21.24 7.85 -15.95
CA CYS A 135 20.90 7.39 -17.30
C CYS A 135 19.51 6.75 -17.39
N ASN A 136 18.75 6.73 -16.31
CA ASN A 136 17.41 6.17 -16.19
C ASN A 136 17.28 4.67 -16.57
N LYS A 137 18.41 3.94 -16.58
CA LYS A 137 18.40 2.50 -16.84
C LYS A 137 17.63 1.80 -15.72
N PHE A 138 16.69 0.92 -16.09
CA PHE A 138 15.94 0.05 -15.17
C PHE A 138 16.83 -1.03 -14.58
N TYR A 139 16.54 -1.36 -13.32
CA TYR A 139 17.11 -2.47 -12.56
C TYR A 139 16.02 -3.13 -11.73
N ASP A 140 16.07 -4.44 -11.62
CA ASP A 140 15.24 -5.19 -10.67
C ASP A 140 15.79 -5.06 -9.25
N ILE A 141 15.09 -5.69 -8.31
CA ILE A 141 15.43 -5.64 -6.87
C ILE A 141 16.83 -6.21 -6.59
N ASN A 142 17.35 -7.14 -7.42
CA ASN A 142 18.66 -7.76 -7.20
C ASN A 142 19.78 -6.73 -7.22
N ALA A 143 19.65 -5.65 -7.99
CA ALA A 143 20.65 -4.58 -8.01
C ALA A 143 20.80 -3.89 -6.63
N ILE A 144 19.76 -3.89 -5.80
CA ILE A 144 19.81 -3.35 -4.46
C ILE A 144 20.27 -4.42 -3.46
N THR A 145 19.67 -5.63 -3.50
CA THR A 145 19.88 -6.67 -2.50
C THR A 145 21.26 -7.29 -2.57
N SER A 146 21.84 -7.45 -3.77
CA SER A 146 23.19 -8.00 -3.96
C SER A 146 24.32 -6.97 -3.78
N SER A 147 24.00 -5.67 -3.72
CA SER A 147 25.00 -4.62 -3.56
C SER A 147 25.47 -4.50 -2.10
N LYS A 148 26.78 -4.20 -1.93
CA LYS A 148 27.34 -3.77 -0.66
C LYS A 148 27.52 -2.25 -0.70
N GLY A 149 26.87 -1.50 0.23
CA GLY A 149 26.90 -0.05 0.23
C GLY A 149 25.92 0.55 -0.79
N ILE A 150 26.32 1.62 -1.49
CA ILE A 150 25.50 2.34 -2.47
C ILE A 150 25.47 1.56 -3.79
N PRO A 151 24.29 1.15 -4.29
CA PRO A 151 24.21 0.46 -5.59
C PRO A 151 24.50 1.42 -6.74
N LEU A 152 25.43 1.02 -7.63
CA LEU A 152 25.88 1.84 -8.73
C LEU A 152 25.54 1.20 -10.08
N CYS A 153 25.11 2.03 -11.02
CA CYS A 153 24.95 1.68 -12.42
C CYS A 153 26.30 1.63 -13.14
N GLY A 154 26.40 0.88 -14.23
CA GLY A 154 27.59 0.86 -15.08
C GLY A 154 28.01 2.24 -15.64
N CYS A 155 27.13 3.25 -15.64
CA CYS A 155 27.47 4.63 -15.99
C CYS A 155 28.00 5.47 -14.81
N GLY A 156 28.19 4.87 -13.63
CA GLY A 156 28.61 5.52 -12.39
C GLY A 156 27.50 6.27 -11.64
N GLY A 157 26.27 6.23 -12.11
CA GLY A 157 25.12 6.84 -11.40
C GLY A 157 24.59 5.92 -10.30
N THR A 158 24.05 6.51 -9.21
CA THR A 158 23.37 5.78 -8.14
C THR A 158 22.06 5.17 -8.67
N ILE A 159 21.76 3.93 -8.27
CA ILE A 159 20.50 3.26 -8.57
C ILE A 159 19.53 3.53 -7.43
N LYS A 160 18.54 4.42 -7.63
CA LYS A 160 17.50 4.74 -6.62
C LYS A 160 16.31 3.79 -6.79
N PRO A 161 15.76 3.26 -5.66
CA PRO A 161 14.48 2.58 -5.68
C PRO A 161 13.36 3.48 -6.23
N ASP A 162 12.45 2.89 -7.02
CA ASP A 162 11.23 3.55 -7.47
C ASP A 162 10.19 3.61 -6.35
N VAL A 163 10.61 4.17 -5.23
CA VAL A 163 9.79 4.38 -4.04
C VAL A 163 9.77 5.88 -3.75
N VAL A 164 8.57 6.40 -3.50
CA VAL A 164 8.36 7.79 -3.11
C VAL A 164 8.82 7.95 -1.66
N LEU A 165 9.88 8.71 -1.48
CA LEU A 165 10.41 9.06 -0.16
C LEU A 165 9.63 10.24 0.44
N TYR A 166 9.68 10.38 1.76
CA TYR A 166 9.23 11.64 2.38
C TYR A 166 9.92 12.82 1.69
N GLU A 167 9.23 13.95 1.57
CA GLU A 167 9.64 15.15 0.82
C GLU A 167 9.52 15.02 -0.71
N GLU A 168 9.22 13.82 -1.27
CA GLU A 168 8.96 13.63 -2.69
C GLU A 168 7.46 13.69 -2.99
N GLY A 169 7.11 14.16 -4.19
CA GLY A 169 5.73 14.15 -4.68
C GLY A 169 5.32 12.78 -5.23
N LEU A 170 4.03 12.46 -5.14
CA LEU A 170 3.45 11.28 -5.80
C LEU A 170 3.39 11.48 -7.32
N ASP A 171 3.39 10.39 -8.08
CA ASP A 171 3.19 10.43 -9.53
C ASP A 171 1.80 10.95 -9.89
N ASN A 172 1.74 12.03 -10.68
CA ASN A 172 0.49 12.69 -11.07
C ASN A 172 -0.42 11.79 -11.91
N ASN A 173 0.12 10.86 -12.69
CA ASN A 173 -0.67 9.94 -13.49
C ASN A 173 -1.34 8.89 -12.60
N ILE A 174 -0.61 8.38 -11.60
CA ILE A 174 -1.15 7.44 -10.61
C ILE A 174 -2.22 8.11 -9.76
N ILE A 175 -1.98 9.35 -9.30
CA ILE A 175 -3.00 10.14 -8.57
C ILE A 175 -4.26 10.30 -9.42
N LYS A 176 -4.12 10.74 -10.68
CA LYS A 176 -5.25 10.97 -11.58
C LYS A 176 -6.03 9.68 -11.86
N ALA A 177 -5.34 8.57 -12.11
CA ALA A 177 -5.96 7.27 -12.32
C ALA A 177 -6.72 6.81 -11.06
N SER A 178 -6.12 6.98 -9.88
CA SER A 178 -6.74 6.65 -8.59
C SER A 178 -7.99 7.48 -8.33
N ILE A 179 -7.95 8.80 -8.57
CA ILE A 179 -9.11 9.69 -8.42
C ILE A 179 -10.23 9.26 -9.36
N ASN A 180 -9.93 8.98 -10.63
CA ASN A 180 -10.93 8.55 -11.59
C ASN A 180 -11.58 7.22 -11.16
N ALA A 181 -10.80 6.27 -10.68
CA ALA A 181 -11.32 4.99 -10.18
C ALA A 181 -12.23 5.20 -8.95
N ILE A 182 -11.79 5.97 -7.96
CA ILE A 182 -12.56 6.28 -6.75
C ILE A 182 -13.88 6.98 -7.09
N ASN A 183 -13.82 8.00 -7.96
CA ASN A 183 -15.01 8.78 -8.35
C ASN A 183 -16.05 7.93 -9.08
N ALA A 184 -15.64 6.92 -9.82
CA ALA A 184 -16.52 6.02 -10.56
C ALA A 184 -17.03 4.83 -9.72
N ALA A 185 -16.52 4.59 -8.52
CA ALA A 185 -16.81 3.41 -7.73
C ALA A 185 -18.24 3.41 -7.16
N ASP A 186 -18.93 2.27 -7.25
CA ASP A 186 -20.17 2.00 -6.51
C ASP A 186 -19.89 1.73 -5.04
N ILE A 187 -18.77 1.06 -4.78
CA ILE A 187 -18.29 0.72 -3.44
C ILE A 187 -16.82 1.09 -3.35
N LEU A 188 -16.46 1.86 -2.33
CA LEU A 188 -15.08 2.09 -1.96
C LEU A 188 -14.77 1.32 -0.66
N ILE A 189 -13.95 0.29 -0.77
CA ILE A 189 -13.47 -0.47 0.40
C ILE A 189 -12.10 0.07 0.79
N VAL A 190 -11.98 0.56 2.00
CA VAL A 190 -10.73 1.08 2.57
C VAL A 190 -10.30 0.14 3.69
N GLY A 191 -9.07 -0.35 3.64
CA GLY A 191 -8.61 -1.30 4.64
C GLY A 191 -7.12 -1.26 4.95
N GLY A 192 -6.78 -1.62 6.18
CA GLY A 192 -5.37 -1.74 6.61
C GLY A 192 -4.58 -0.44 6.53
N THR A 193 -5.23 0.70 6.74
CA THR A 193 -4.56 2.02 6.69
C THR A 193 -5.00 2.90 7.85
N SER A 194 -4.05 3.63 8.43
CA SER A 194 -4.36 4.62 9.49
C SER A 194 -5.02 5.89 8.95
N LEU A 195 -5.02 6.08 7.62
CA LEU A 195 -5.49 7.30 6.94
C LEU A 195 -4.80 8.59 7.44
N ALA A 196 -3.57 8.47 7.93
CA ALA A 196 -2.79 9.58 8.47
C ALA A 196 -1.69 10.09 7.51
N VAL A 197 -1.49 9.43 6.37
CA VAL A 197 -0.44 9.79 5.40
C VAL A 197 -1.04 10.58 4.23
N TYR A 198 -0.70 11.85 4.15
CA TYR A 198 -1.09 12.72 3.03
C TYR A 198 0.04 12.79 1.99
N PRO A 199 -0.29 12.97 0.68
CA PRO A 199 -1.63 13.24 0.13
C PRO A 199 -2.50 11.99 -0.09
N ALA A 200 -2.00 10.76 0.12
CA ALA A 200 -2.72 9.52 -0.19
C ALA A 200 -4.10 9.44 0.49
N ALA A 201 -4.20 9.72 1.80
CA ALA A 201 -5.45 9.71 2.54
C ALA A 201 -6.48 10.73 1.99
N GLY A 202 -6.01 11.85 1.43
CA GLY A 202 -6.86 12.87 0.82
C GLY A 202 -7.59 12.42 -0.44
N LEU A 203 -7.17 11.31 -1.08
CA LEU A 203 -7.85 10.81 -2.28
C LEU A 203 -9.27 10.31 -1.99
N LEU A 204 -9.57 9.92 -0.75
CA LEU A 204 -10.90 9.43 -0.37
C LEU A 204 -11.99 10.49 -0.49
N GLN A 205 -11.65 11.78 -0.42
CA GLN A 205 -12.59 12.89 -0.62
C GLN A 205 -13.25 12.92 -2.01
N TYR A 206 -12.66 12.23 -3.00
CA TYR A 206 -13.22 12.14 -4.35
C TYR A 206 -14.27 11.03 -4.49
N TYR A 207 -14.53 10.26 -3.45
CA TYR A 207 -15.63 9.29 -3.45
C TYR A 207 -16.95 10.00 -3.25
N ASN A 208 -17.87 9.80 -4.20
CA ASN A 208 -19.19 10.44 -4.19
C ASN A 208 -20.34 9.41 -4.06
N GLY A 209 -20.01 8.14 -3.80
CA GLY A 209 -21.00 7.10 -3.59
C GLY A 209 -21.57 7.09 -2.15
N ASN A 210 -22.36 6.09 -1.84
CA ASN A 210 -23.03 5.89 -0.56
C ASN A 210 -22.73 4.49 0.03
N ARG A 211 -21.58 3.92 -0.30
CA ARG A 211 -21.10 2.63 0.22
C ARG A 211 -19.60 2.70 0.50
N LEU A 212 -19.22 3.64 1.38
CA LEU A 212 -17.88 3.72 1.92
C LEU A 212 -17.72 2.67 3.02
N VAL A 213 -16.86 1.69 2.81
CA VAL A 213 -16.57 0.61 3.75
C VAL A 213 -15.20 0.84 4.36
N LEU A 214 -15.10 0.90 5.69
CA LEU A 214 -13.82 0.93 6.40
C LEU A 214 -13.61 -0.38 7.15
N ILE A 215 -12.46 -1.03 6.91
CA ILE A 215 -12.07 -2.29 7.56
C ILE A 215 -10.68 -2.12 8.18
N ASN A 216 -10.61 -1.97 9.49
CA ASN A 216 -9.37 -1.78 10.24
C ASN A 216 -9.46 -2.39 11.65
N LYS A 217 -8.32 -2.81 12.21
CA LYS A 217 -8.24 -3.21 13.61
C LYS A 217 -8.40 -2.03 14.57
N SER A 218 -7.84 -0.88 14.21
CA SER A 218 -7.85 0.34 15.02
C SER A 218 -8.72 1.41 14.38
N ALA A 219 -9.23 2.32 15.20
CA ALA A 219 -10.01 3.46 14.75
C ALA A 219 -9.20 4.40 13.84
N THR A 220 -9.89 5.04 12.91
CA THR A 220 -9.33 6.02 11.98
C THR A 220 -10.07 7.35 12.07
N PRO A 221 -9.47 8.46 11.59
CA PRO A 221 -10.14 9.76 11.56
C PRO A 221 -11.42 9.79 10.70
N LEU A 222 -11.62 8.79 9.81
CA LEU A 222 -12.75 8.74 8.89
C LEU A 222 -13.84 7.73 9.29
N ASP A 223 -13.75 7.09 10.45
CA ASP A 223 -14.72 6.10 10.89
C ASP A 223 -16.17 6.64 10.89
N ASN A 224 -16.35 7.92 11.27
CA ASN A 224 -17.65 8.57 11.27
C ASN A 224 -18.23 8.89 9.87
N GLN A 225 -17.43 8.73 8.83
CA GLN A 225 -17.85 8.95 7.44
C GLN A 225 -18.19 7.64 6.73
N ALA A 226 -17.87 6.50 7.35
CA ALA A 226 -18.14 5.20 6.77
C ALA A 226 -19.63 4.86 6.80
N ASP A 227 -20.17 4.38 5.68
CA ASP A 227 -21.50 3.78 5.61
C ASP A 227 -21.49 2.38 6.26
N LEU A 228 -20.33 1.72 6.26
CA LEU A 228 -20.12 0.43 6.93
C LEU A 228 -18.72 0.38 7.55
N LEU A 229 -18.68 0.28 8.88
CA LEU A 229 -17.44 0.15 9.67
C LEU A 229 -17.30 -1.29 10.19
N ILE A 230 -16.16 -1.93 9.92
CA ILE A 230 -15.85 -3.29 10.40
C ILE A 230 -14.50 -3.25 11.13
N GLN A 231 -14.53 -3.33 12.45
CA GLN A 231 -13.34 -3.29 13.28
C GLN A 231 -12.82 -4.70 13.57
N CYS A 232 -12.12 -5.28 12.56
CA CYS A 232 -11.46 -6.59 12.71
C CYS A 232 -10.29 -6.71 11.69
N PRO A 233 -9.49 -7.80 11.77
CA PRO A 233 -8.47 -8.09 10.77
C PRO A 233 -9.07 -8.22 9.36
N LEU A 234 -8.34 -7.75 8.36
CA LEU A 234 -8.79 -7.82 6.96
C LEU A 234 -9.03 -9.26 6.50
N GLY A 235 -8.12 -10.17 6.86
CA GLY A 235 -8.25 -11.58 6.47
C GLY A 235 -9.52 -12.25 6.98
N GLU A 236 -10.00 -11.87 8.18
CA GLU A 236 -11.27 -12.37 8.72
C GLU A 236 -12.47 -11.96 7.87
N VAL A 237 -12.44 -10.74 7.32
CA VAL A 237 -13.50 -10.24 6.43
C VAL A 237 -13.37 -10.86 5.04
N PHE A 238 -12.19 -10.74 4.45
CA PHE A 238 -11.97 -11.18 3.07
C PHE A 238 -12.06 -12.70 2.89
N SER A 239 -11.72 -13.51 3.90
CA SER A 239 -11.92 -14.96 3.83
C SER A 239 -13.37 -15.39 3.64
N GLN A 240 -14.30 -14.48 3.92
CA GLN A 240 -15.73 -14.73 3.81
C GLN A 240 -16.37 -14.17 2.52
N LEU A 241 -15.62 -13.42 1.68
CA LEU A 241 -16.13 -12.80 0.43
C LEU A 241 -16.07 -13.73 -0.81
#